data_be249e0af55bc3df5fccb95f121a083c
#
_entry.id   be249e0af55bc3df5fccb95f121a083c
#
_cell.length_a   1.000
_cell.length_b   1.000
_cell.length_c   1.000
_cell.angle_alpha   90.00
_cell.angle_beta   90.00
_cell.angle_gamma   90.00
#
_symmetry.space_group_name_H-M   'P 1'
#
loop_
_entity.id
_entity.type
_entity.pdbx_description
1 polymer ?
#
loop_
_entity_poly.entity_id
_entity_poly.type
_entity_poly.pdbx_seq_one_letter_code
_entity_poly.pdbx_strand_id
1 'polypeptide(L)'
;MYKHLAKLVLIIFVITGCSSDYENINDCKSLGTLELICNLQNPEDFAKIPEEDSIVVSQFAGLPELNEGRVLIGKLSKLDLKTNEIEDFDIEFLEKNSLGIGDENCEPYKEFYPHGIDIYEGIKLTGENLSPFLEEASLLAVVNHQKVSSIEFFLIFPDYVTFSDKTNPTLIWVGCTKAPKENTYFND
;
A
#
# COMPACT_ATOMS: atom_id res chain seq x y z
N MET A 1 -37.77 -1.34 -48.98
CA MET A 1 -37.25 -2.57 -48.34
C MET A 1 -35.79 -2.51 -47.98
N TYR A 2 -34.87 -2.05 -48.83
CA TYR A 2 -33.42 -1.99 -48.56
C TYR A 2 -32.99 -1.05 -47.38
N LYS A 3 -33.71 0.06 -47.13
CA LYS A 3 -33.35 0.98 -46.05
C LYS A 3 -33.52 0.40 -44.63
N HIS A 4 -34.41 -0.56 -44.45
CA HIS A 4 -34.58 -1.24 -43.14
C HIS A 4 -33.58 -2.36 -42.95
N LEU A 5 -33.17 -3.04 -44.03
CA LEU A 5 -32.14 -4.07 -43.98
C LEU A 5 -30.78 -3.50 -43.60
N ALA A 6 -30.40 -2.34 -44.16
CA ALA A 6 -29.15 -1.65 -43.83
C ALA A 6 -29.09 -1.22 -42.33
N LYS A 7 -30.20 -0.77 -41.75
CA LYS A 7 -30.28 -0.44 -40.35
C LYS A 7 -30.16 -1.66 -39.44
N LEU A 8 -30.75 -2.80 -39.84
CA LEU A 8 -30.66 -4.03 -39.08
C LEU A 8 -29.25 -4.61 -39.08
N VAL A 9 -28.53 -4.54 -40.19
CA VAL A 9 -27.12 -4.98 -40.29
C VAL A 9 -26.22 -4.10 -39.44
N LEU A 10 -26.47 -2.78 -39.40
CA LEU A 10 -25.66 -1.86 -38.57
C LEU A 10 -25.84 -2.13 -37.07
N ILE A 11 -27.07 -2.47 -36.64
CA ILE A 11 -27.34 -2.82 -35.22
C ILE A 11 -26.64 -4.11 -34.83
N ILE A 12 -26.62 -5.13 -35.71
CA ILE A 12 -25.92 -6.39 -35.41
C ILE A 12 -24.41 -6.18 -35.25
N PHE A 13 -23.79 -5.29 -36.04
CA PHE A 13 -22.36 -4.98 -35.92
C PHE A 13 -22.00 -4.26 -34.61
N VAL A 14 -22.92 -3.54 -33.98
CA VAL A 14 -22.69 -2.85 -32.71
C VAL A 14 -22.76 -3.79 -31.51
N ILE A 15 -23.47 -4.93 -31.61
CA ILE A 15 -23.63 -5.89 -30.51
C ILE A 15 -22.54 -6.98 -30.48
N THR A 16 -21.73 -7.12 -31.54
CA THR A 16 -20.63 -8.09 -31.58
C THR A 16 -19.28 -7.51 -31.14
N GLY A 17 -19.26 -6.25 -30.67
CA GLY A 17 -18.07 -5.62 -30.14
C GLY A 17 -17.85 -5.95 -28.67
N CYS A 18 -16.75 -6.61 -28.38
CA CYS A 18 -16.18 -6.90 -27.05
C CYS A 18 -16.86 -8.03 -26.25
N SER A 19 -16.77 -9.25 -26.74
CA SER A 19 -16.54 -10.36 -25.83
C SER A 19 -15.02 -10.60 -25.78
N SER A 20 -14.31 -9.92 -24.90
CA SER A 20 -13.01 -10.40 -24.50
C SER A 20 -13.26 -11.60 -23.59
N ASP A 21 -12.93 -12.80 -24.06
CA ASP A 21 -12.76 -13.93 -23.17
C ASP A 21 -11.60 -13.58 -22.22
N TYR A 22 -11.94 -13.09 -21.03
CA TYR A 22 -10.95 -12.92 -19.95
C TYR A 22 -10.59 -14.33 -19.48
N GLU A 23 -9.46 -14.85 -19.90
CA GLU A 23 -8.87 -15.97 -19.20
C GLU A 23 -8.50 -15.48 -17.79
N ASN A 24 -9.15 -16.05 -16.79
CA ASN A 24 -8.75 -15.83 -15.41
C ASN A 24 -7.32 -16.36 -15.24
N ILE A 25 -6.38 -15.49 -14.94
CA ILE A 25 -5.01 -15.87 -14.63
C ILE A 25 -5.03 -16.51 -13.24
N ASN A 26 -5.21 -17.83 -13.19
CA ASN A 26 -5.30 -18.58 -11.95
C ASN A 26 -3.98 -19.19 -11.51
N ASP A 27 -2.93 -19.12 -12.33
CA ASP A 27 -1.71 -19.90 -12.14
C ASP A 27 -0.45 -19.05 -12.33
N CYS A 28 -0.27 -17.98 -11.69
CA CYS A 28 0.95 -17.15 -11.66
C CYS A 28 2.05 -17.53 -12.70
N LYS A 29 1.65 -17.68 -13.95
CA LYS A 29 2.56 -17.96 -15.07
C LYS A 29 2.78 -16.73 -15.90
N SER A 30 4.04 -16.49 -16.25
CA SER A 30 4.40 -15.41 -17.17
C SER A 30 3.64 -15.49 -18.48
N LEU A 31 3.16 -14.36 -18.97
CA LEU A 31 2.37 -14.23 -20.20
C LEU A 31 3.21 -13.52 -21.26
N GLY A 32 3.83 -14.28 -22.16
CA GLY A 32 4.74 -13.73 -23.16
C GLY A 32 5.96 -13.08 -22.51
N THR A 33 6.09 -11.76 -22.63
CA THR A 33 7.18 -10.97 -22.03
C THR A 33 6.82 -10.37 -20.66
N LEU A 34 5.58 -10.59 -20.18
CA LEU A 34 5.13 -10.12 -18.88
C LEU A 34 5.49 -11.15 -17.82
N GLU A 35 6.24 -10.73 -16.84
CA GLU A 35 6.53 -11.48 -15.62
C GLU A 35 5.50 -11.11 -14.57
N LEU A 36 4.81 -12.10 -14.01
CA LEU A 36 3.78 -11.89 -13.01
C LEU A 36 4.39 -12.03 -11.62
N ILE A 37 4.19 -11.02 -10.78
CA ILE A 37 4.53 -11.07 -9.36
C ILE A 37 3.28 -11.48 -8.60
N CYS A 38 3.32 -12.63 -7.96
CA CYS A 38 2.20 -13.21 -7.24
C CYS A 38 2.46 -13.18 -5.73
N ASN A 39 1.47 -13.67 -4.96
CA ASN A 39 1.52 -13.69 -3.49
C ASN A 39 1.35 -12.32 -2.81
N LEU A 40 0.95 -11.29 -3.57
CA LEU A 40 0.46 -10.05 -2.99
C LEU A 40 -1.04 -10.15 -2.71
N GLN A 41 -1.45 -9.67 -1.54
CA GLN A 41 -2.86 -9.62 -1.14
C GLN A 41 -3.43 -8.24 -1.51
N ASN A 42 -4.34 -8.17 -2.46
CA ASN A 42 -5.00 -6.91 -2.86
C ASN A 42 -4.04 -5.72 -2.86
N PRO A 43 -2.98 -5.72 -3.69
CA PRO A 43 -2.04 -4.60 -3.75
C PRO A 43 -2.78 -3.36 -4.28
N GLU A 44 -2.67 -2.25 -3.55
CA GLU A 44 -3.40 -1.01 -3.85
C GLU A 44 -2.48 0.07 -4.42
N ASP A 45 -1.29 0.21 -3.85
CA ASP A 45 -0.35 1.24 -4.25
C ASP A 45 1.09 0.81 -3.94
N PHE A 46 2.04 1.50 -4.54
CA PHE A 46 3.47 1.24 -4.33
C PHE A 46 4.30 2.52 -4.40
N ALA A 47 5.35 2.57 -3.58
CA ALA A 47 6.30 3.66 -3.55
C ALA A 47 7.74 3.15 -3.61
N LYS A 48 8.59 3.84 -4.37
CA LYS A 48 10.00 3.47 -4.54
C LYS A 48 10.77 3.76 -3.24
N ILE A 49 11.50 2.76 -2.74
CA ILE A 49 12.42 2.98 -1.63
C ILE A 49 13.65 3.72 -2.17
N PRO A 50 14.03 4.86 -1.55
CA PRO A 50 15.21 5.62 -1.97
C PRO A 50 16.48 4.77 -1.96
N GLU A 51 17.34 4.98 -2.95
CA GLU A 51 18.64 4.33 -3.10
C GLU A 51 18.65 2.79 -3.21
N GLU A 52 17.46 2.15 -3.20
CA GLU A 52 17.31 0.70 -3.34
C GLU A 52 16.61 0.31 -4.64
N ASP A 53 16.83 -0.91 -5.12
CA ASP A 53 16.03 -1.51 -6.21
C ASP A 53 14.80 -2.23 -5.66
N SER A 54 14.13 -1.59 -4.69
CA SER A 54 12.96 -2.13 -3.99
C SER A 54 11.84 -1.11 -3.94
N ILE A 55 10.63 -1.59 -3.74
CA ILE A 55 9.43 -0.78 -3.53
C ILE A 55 8.69 -1.24 -2.28
N VAL A 56 8.01 -0.30 -1.62
CA VAL A 56 6.95 -0.63 -0.65
C VAL A 56 5.67 -0.88 -1.42
N VAL A 57 4.95 -1.92 -1.03
CA VAL A 57 3.62 -2.24 -1.56
C VAL A 57 2.62 -2.20 -0.42
N SER A 58 1.57 -1.40 -0.55
CA SER A 58 0.43 -1.46 0.36
C SER A 58 -0.50 -2.59 -0.06
N GLN A 59 -0.90 -3.42 0.91
CA GLN A 59 -1.76 -4.57 0.69
C GLN A 59 -3.02 -4.42 1.54
N PHE A 60 -4.12 -4.11 0.88
CA PHE A 60 -5.40 -3.88 1.53
C PHE A 60 -6.02 -5.18 2.05
N ALA A 61 -6.64 -5.11 3.24
CA ALA A 61 -7.32 -6.27 3.83
C ALA A 61 -8.56 -6.72 3.05
N GLY A 62 -9.08 -5.85 2.18
CA GLY A 62 -10.37 -6.04 1.53
C GLY A 62 -11.53 -5.67 2.44
N LEU A 63 -12.72 -5.60 1.86
CA LEU A 63 -13.95 -5.36 2.61
C LEU A 63 -14.35 -6.67 3.29
N PRO A 64 -14.69 -6.67 4.60
CA PRO A 64 -15.08 -7.88 5.32
C PRO A 64 -16.21 -8.67 4.65
N GLU A 65 -17.14 -7.95 4.01
CA GLU A 65 -18.30 -8.54 3.31
C GLU A 65 -17.88 -9.34 2.07
N LEU A 66 -16.76 -8.98 1.44
CA LEU A 66 -16.24 -9.62 0.24
C LEU A 66 -15.25 -10.75 0.55
N ASN A 67 -14.78 -10.84 1.78
CA ASN A 67 -13.75 -11.79 2.18
C ASN A 67 -14.30 -13.19 2.48
N GLU A 68 -15.58 -13.47 2.25
CA GLU A 68 -16.22 -14.76 2.50
C GLU A 68 -15.95 -15.32 3.91
N GLY A 69 -15.91 -14.45 4.92
CA GLY A 69 -15.62 -14.80 6.31
C GLY A 69 -14.14 -15.02 6.63
N ARG A 70 -13.22 -14.77 5.69
CA ARG A 70 -11.78 -14.77 5.96
C ARG A 70 -11.38 -13.44 6.62
N VAL A 71 -10.63 -13.53 7.71
CA VAL A 71 -10.01 -12.36 8.32
C VAL A 71 -8.71 -12.08 7.58
N LEU A 72 -8.72 -11.04 6.74
CA LEU A 72 -7.51 -10.53 6.11
C LEU A 72 -7.00 -9.35 6.93
N ILE A 73 -5.70 -9.25 7.08
CA ILE A 73 -5.04 -8.14 7.75
C ILE A 73 -4.31 -7.33 6.69
N GLY A 74 -4.53 -6.01 6.69
CA GLY A 74 -3.79 -5.11 5.83
C GLY A 74 -2.32 -5.06 6.27
N LYS A 75 -1.41 -4.96 5.32
CA LYS A 75 0.02 -4.97 5.58
C LYS A 75 0.80 -4.15 4.57
N LEU A 76 2.04 -3.86 4.91
CA LEU A 76 3.03 -3.31 4.02
C LEU A 76 4.09 -4.36 3.74
N SER A 77 4.53 -4.47 2.50
CA SER A 77 5.58 -5.41 2.12
C SER A 77 6.63 -4.70 1.27
N LYS A 78 7.87 -5.16 1.39
CA LYS A 78 8.96 -4.81 0.50
C LYS A 78 8.98 -5.79 -0.65
N LEU A 79 9.07 -5.30 -1.86
CA LEU A 79 9.28 -6.07 -3.07
C LEU A 79 10.63 -5.69 -3.67
N ASP A 80 11.56 -6.63 -3.72
CA ASP A 80 12.82 -6.49 -4.44
C ASP A 80 12.57 -6.64 -5.95
N LEU A 81 12.92 -5.61 -6.72
CA LEU A 81 12.66 -5.57 -8.17
C LEU A 81 13.66 -6.39 -8.99
N LYS A 82 14.75 -6.90 -8.38
CA LYS A 82 15.72 -7.76 -9.06
C LYS A 82 15.41 -9.23 -8.88
N THR A 83 14.99 -9.60 -7.65
CA THR A 83 14.75 -11.01 -7.29
C THR A 83 13.27 -11.37 -7.34
N ASN A 84 12.37 -10.38 -7.34
CA ASN A 84 10.93 -10.52 -7.15
C ASN A 84 10.55 -11.12 -5.79
N GLU A 85 11.45 -11.06 -4.82
CA GLU A 85 11.17 -11.50 -3.45
C GLU A 85 10.29 -10.49 -2.73
N ILE A 86 9.36 -11.01 -1.93
CA ILE A 86 8.41 -10.23 -1.15
C ILE A 86 8.64 -10.54 0.32
N GLU A 87 8.87 -9.51 1.11
CA GLU A 87 9.03 -9.59 2.56
C GLU A 87 8.05 -8.63 3.24
N ASP A 88 7.31 -9.12 4.22
CA ASP A 88 6.41 -8.28 4.99
C ASP A 88 7.21 -7.43 5.99
N PHE A 89 6.86 -6.15 6.13
CA PHE A 89 7.49 -5.31 7.13
C PHE A 89 7.01 -5.66 8.55
N ASP A 90 7.97 -5.76 9.46
CA ASP A 90 7.68 -5.65 10.89
C ASP A 90 7.45 -4.19 11.26
N ILE A 91 6.41 -3.91 12.04
CA ILE A 91 6.09 -2.54 12.46
C ILE A 91 6.37 -2.39 13.93
N GLU A 92 7.23 -1.43 14.27
CA GLU A 92 7.51 -1.00 15.62
C GLU A 92 6.82 0.33 15.91
N PHE A 93 6.36 0.49 17.14
CA PHE A 93 5.70 1.71 17.57
C PHE A 93 6.59 2.43 18.58
N LEU A 94 6.94 3.68 18.29
CA LEU A 94 7.54 4.54 19.31
C LEU A 94 6.50 4.90 20.38
N GLU A 95 6.92 4.88 21.63
CA GLU A 95 6.11 5.38 22.73
C GLU A 95 5.83 6.88 22.53
N LYS A 96 4.61 7.22 22.21
CA LYS A 96 4.11 8.56 21.87
C LYS A 96 4.77 9.17 20.63
N ASN A 97 4.16 10.22 20.10
CA ASN A 97 4.68 11.06 19.01
C ASN A 97 5.93 11.84 19.46
N SER A 98 7.02 11.12 19.75
CA SER A 98 8.27 11.69 20.26
C SER A 98 9.00 12.56 19.23
N LEU A 99 8.68 12.43 17.97
CA LEU A 99 9.30 13.18 16.88
C LEU A 99 8.45 14.37 16.41
N GLY A 100 7.26 14.58 16.99
CA GLY A 100 6.38 15.69 16.62
C GLY A 100 5.82 15.60 15.19
N ILE A 101 5.72 14.39 14.63
CA ILE A 101 5.18 14.15 13.27
C ILE A 101 3.68 13.86 13.38
N GLY A 102 2.87 14.65 12.66
CA GLY A 102 1.41 14.54 12.70
C GLY A 102 0.76 15.20 13.89
N ASP A 103 -0.43 14.73 14.28
CA ASP A 103 -1.23 15.33 15.35
C ASP A 103 -0.68 14.94 16.74
N GLU A 104 -0.63 15.89 17.69
CA GLU A 104 -0.09 15.67 19.05
C GLU A 104 -0.78 14.53 19.82
N ASN A 105 -2.07 14.31 19.55
CA ASN A 105 -2.89 13.30 20.23
C ASN A 105 -3.13 12.06 19.36
N CYS A 106 -2.25 11.81 18.38
CA CYS A 106 -2.34 10.61 17.59
C CYS A 106 -1.83 9.41 18.38
N GLU A 107 -2.64 8.36 18.41
CA GLU A 107 -2.28 7.07 19.00
C GLU A 107 -2.05 6.06 17.88
N PRO A 108 -1.20 5.05 18.10
CA PRO A 108 -1.03 3.94 17.15
C PRO A 108 -2.39 3.35 16.73
N TYR A 109 -2.50 3.02 15.46
CA TYR A 109 -3.72 2.42 14.93
C TYR A 109 -3.99 1.04 15.57
N LYS A 110 -5.28 0.68 15.64
CA LYS A 110 -5.71 -0.65 16.09
C LYS A 110 -6.05 -1.56 14.92
N GLU A 111 -6.48 -0.96 13.83
CA GLU A 111 -6.84 -1.63 12.58
C GLU A 111 -6.06 -0.99 11.45
N PHE A 112 -5.54 -1.80 10.54
CA PHE A 112 -4.68 -1.31 9.48
C PHE A 112 -5.24 -1.75 8.12
N TYR A 113 -5.73 -0.77 7.40
CA TYR A 113 -6.26 -0.92 6.03
C TYR A 113 -5.50 0.02 5.10
N PRO A 114 -4.22 -0.29 4.81
CA PRO A 114 -3.35 0.57 4.03
C PRO A 114 -3.84 0.67 2.59
N HIS A 115 -3.82 1.88 2.05
CA HIS A 115 -4.24 2.20 0.70
C HIS A 115 -3.16 3.00 -0.01
N GLY A 116 -3.38 4.27 -0.34
CA GLY A 116 -2.39 5.13 -0.98
C GLY A 116 -1.14 5.32 -0.10
N ILE A 117 0.03 5.26 -0.71
CA ILE A 117 1.32 5.44 -0.03
C ILE A 117 2.23 6.39 -0.79
N ASP A 118 3.10 7.09 -0.07
CA ASP A 118 4.16 7.92 -0.64
C ASP A 118 5.37 7.97 0.27
N ILE A 119 6.57 8.13 -0.30
CA ILE A 119 7.83 8.22 0.44
C ILE A 119 8.46 9.58 0.20
N TYR A 120 8.76 10.27 1.29
CA TYR A 120 9.50 11.52 1.29
C TYR A 120 10.92 11.31 1.80
N GLU A 121 11.90 11.65 0.96
CA GLU A 121 13.33 11.54 1.26
C GLU A 121 13.84 12.74 2.04
N GLY A 122 14.91 12.52 2.81
CA GLY A 122 15.69 13.60 3.41
C GLY A 122 14.97 14.37 4.51
N ILE A 123 14.16 13.68 5.33
CA ILE A 123 13.62 14.25 6.54
C ILE A 123 14.78 14.65 7.47
N LYS A 124 14.75 15.90 7.90
CA LYS A 124 15.66 16.34 8.98
C LYS A 124 14.93 16.21 10.30
N LEU A 125 15.12 15.10 10.97
CA LEU A 125 14.64 14.93 12.33
C LEU A 125 15.49 15.83 13.24
N THR A 126 14.84 16.77 13.94
CA THR A 126 15.53 17.68 14.86
C THR A 126 15.24 17.25 16.30
N GLY A 127 16.28 16.91 17.04
CA GLY A 127 16.18 16.55 18.45
C GLY A 127 17.56 16.43 19.09
N GLU A 128 17.72 16.88 20.35
CA GLU A 128 19.02 16.93 21.05
C GLU A 128 19.65 15.54 21.31
N ASN A 129 18.90 14.43 21.09
CA ASN A 129 19.36 13.07 21.38
C ASN A 129 19.02 12.07 20.25
N LEU A 130 18.81 12.55 19.04
CA LEU A 130 18.54 11.65 17.93
C LEU A 130 19.80 10.87 17.54
N SER A 131 19.66 9.56 17.40
CA SER A 131 20.74 8.72 16.88
C SER A 131 21.09 9.17 15.45
N PRO A 132 22.38 9.22 15.10
CA PRO A 132 22.81 9.53 13.72
C PRO A 132 22.11 8.66 12.66
N PHE A 133 21.69 7.45 13.00
CA PHE A 133 20.97 6.56 12.10
C PHE A 133 19.61 7.10 11.65
N LEU A 134 18.99 7.99 12.42
CA LEU A 134 17.71 8.60 12.04
C LEU A 134 17.86 9.66 10.94
N GLU A 135 19.08 10.16 10.71
CA GLU A 135 19.37 11.11 9.62
C GLU A 135 19.28 10.45 8.24
N GLU A 136 19.35 9.12 8.16
CA GLU A 136 19.31 8.33 6.93
C GLU A 136 17.93 7.77 6.63
N ALA A 137 16.96 8.03 7.51
CA ALA A 137 15.60 7.56 7.31
C ALA A 137 14.84 8.41 6.28
N SER A 138 13.95 7.76 5.56
CA SER A 138 12.89 8.41 4.78
C SER A 138 11.55 8.29 5.51
N LEU A 139 10.61 9.19 5.21
CA LEU A 139 9.28 9.18 5.78
C LEU A 139 8.31 8.52 4.80
N LEU A 140 7.73 7.40 5.19
CA LEU A 140 6.64 6.75 4.48
C LEU A 140 5.32 7.25 5.06
N ALA A 141 4.46 7.83 4.22
CA ALA A 141 3.10 8.19 4.54
C ALA A 141 2.14 7.14 3.98
N VAL A 142 1.20 6.67 4.78
CA VAL A 142 0.24 5.61 4.42
C VAL A 142 -1.17 6.06 4.76
N VAL A 143 -2.05 6.10 3.78
CA VAL A 143 -3.48 6.30 4.04
C VAL A 143 -4.04 5.03 4.66
N ASN A 144 -4.61 5.15 5.86
CA ASN A 144 -5.26 4.05 6.58
C ASN A 144 -6.77 4.28 6.65
N HIS A 145 -7.55 3.43 5.97
CA HIS A 145 -9.00 3.50 5.89
C HIS A 145 -9.69 2.75 7.04
N GLN A 146 -9.40 3.13 8.28
CA GLN A 146 -10.18 2.69 9.42
C GLN A 146 -11.44 3.55 9.61
N LYS A 147 -12.25 3.29 10.65
CA LYS A 147 -13.49 4.03 10.97
C LYS A 147 -13.34 5.55 10.92
N VAL A 148 -12.20 6.08 11.35
CA VAL A 148 -11.76 7.46 11.11
C VAL A 148 -10.48 7.35 10.31
N SER A 149 -10.55 7.69 9.03
CA SER A 149 -9.38 7.63 8.16
C SER A 149 -8.24 8.50 8.70
N SER A 150 -7.03 8.03 8.52
CA SER A 150 -5.81 8.70 8.95
C SER A 150 -4.73 8.59 7.89
N ILE A 151 -3.72 9.42 8.00
CA ILE A 151 -2.43 9.21 7.36
C ILE A 151 -1.48 8.78 8.47
N GLU A 152 -0.98 7.57 8.37
CA GLU A 152 0.01 7.01 9.29
C GLU A 152 1.41 7.32 8.76
N PHE A 153 2.33 7.67 9.64
CA PHE A 153 3.70 8.01 9.30
C PHE A 153 4.67 6.99 9.87
N PHE A 154 5.56 6.50 9.01
CA PHE A 154 6.59 5.54 9.38
C PHE A 154 7.96 6.04 8.95
N LEU A 155 8.99 5.72 9.72
CA LEU A 155 10.36 5.78 9.24
C LEU A 155 10.70 4.49 8.51
N ILE A 156 11.28 4.62 7.34
CA ILE A 156 11.87 3.55 6.56
C ILE A 156 13.36 3.80 6.43
N PHE A 157 14.15 2.77 6.65
CA PHE A 157 15.60 2.83 6.65
C PHE A 157 16.16 2.05 5.47
N PRO A 158 17.32 2.46 4.93
CA PRO A 158 18.04 1.66 3.95
C PRO A 158 18.43 0.27 4.49
N ASP A 159 18.58 -0.72 3.61
CA ASP A 159 18.89 -2.11 3.96
C ASP A 159 20.15 -2.32 4.79
N TYR A 160 21.11 -1.40 4.71
CA TYR A 160 22.33 -1.49 5.51
C TYR A 160 22.11 -1.09 7.00
N VAL A 161 20.96 -0.50 7.33
CA VAL A 161 20.57 -0.23 8.71
C VAL A 161 19.83 -1.46 9.24
N THR A 162 20.56 -2.35 9.92
CA THR A 162 19.98 -3.56 10.51
C THR A 162 19.61 -3.32 11.97
N PHE A 163 18.37 -3.66 12.34
CA PHE A 163 17.96 -3.77 13.72
C PHE A 163 18.33 -5.17 14.20
N SER A 164 19.21 -5.26 15.18
CA SER A 164 20.08 -6.41 15.52
C SER A 164 19.42 -7.77 15.73
N ASP A 165 18.10 -7.86 15.84
CA ASP A 165 17.39 -9.12 16.16
C ASP A 165 16.28 -9.43 15.15
N LYS A 166 16.19 -8.71 14.04
CA LYS A 166 15.10 -8.85 13.06
C LYS A 166 15.57 -9.53 11.78
N THR A 167 14.77 -10.44 11.29
CA THR A 167 14.97 -11.09 9.98
C THR A 167 14.22 -10.37 8.87
N ASN A 168 13.18 -9.60 9.21
CA ASN A 168 12.36 -8.87 8.28
C ASN A 168 12.74 -7.38 8.25
N PRO A 169 12.50 -6.68 7.14
CA PRO A 169 12.63 -5.24 7.08
C PRO A 169 11.68 -4.59 8.11
N THR A 170 12.11 -3.51 8.75
CA THR A 170 11.37 -2.90 9.85
C THR A 170 10.96 -1.48 9.49
N LEU A 171 9.69 -1.15 9.76
CA LEU A 171 9.17 0.22 9.77
C LEU A 171 8.95 0.67 11.21
N ILE A 172 9.28 1.93 11.49
CA ILE A 172 9.02 2.52 12.80
C ILE A 172 7.88 3.54 12.66
N TRP A 173 6.71 3.23 13.26
CA TRP A 173 5.61 4.18 13.32
C TRP A 173 5.98 5.37 14.22
N VAL A 174 5.76 6.60 13.71
CA VAL A 174 6.19 7.84 14.37
C VAL A 174 5.06 8.83 14.60
N GLY A 175 3.89 8.58 14.06
CA GLY A 175 2.73 9.44 14.26
C GLY A 175 1.67 9.27 13.21
N CYS A 176 0.61 10.06 13.31
CA CYS A 176 -0.44 10.11 12.32
C CYS A 176 -1.16 11.46 12.27
N THR A 177 -1.91 11.69 11.21
CA THR A 177 -2.88 12.79 11.10
C THR A 177 -4.24 12.21 10.78
N LYS A 178 -5.25 12.54 11.58
CA LYS A 178 -6.62 12.04 11.41
C LYS A 178 -7.41 12.94 10.46
N ALA A 179 -8.22 12.33 9.62
CA ALA A 179 -9.16 13.08 8.78
C ALA A 179 -10.14 13.88 9.67
N PRO A 180 -10.51 15.12 9.26
CA PRO A 180 -11.54 15.89 9.95
C PRO A 180 -12.84 15.08 10.06
N LYS A 181 -13.52 15.13 11.22
CA LYS A 181 -14.74 14.36 11.48
C LYS A 181 -15.88 14.61 10.50
N GLU A 182 -15.85 15.73 9.77
CA GLU A 182 -16.87 16.09 8.79
C GLU A 182 -16.75 15.36 7.44
N ASN A 183 -15.64 14.66 7.22
CA ASN A 183 -15.34 13.95 5.97
C ASN A 183 -15.28 12.41 6.14
N THR A 184 -16.07 11.87 7.05
CA THR A 184 -16.22 10.41 7.10
C THR A 184 -17.07 9.95 5.92
N TYR A 185 -16.42 9.56 4.82
CA TYR A 185 -17.05 9.08 3.59
C TYR A 185 -17.72 7.70 3.73
N PHE A 186 -17.60 7.07 4.86
CA PHE A 186 -18.26 5.80 5.19
C PHE A 186 -19.25 6.05 6.34
N ASN A 187 -20.38 6.65 5.99
CA ASN A 187 -21.59 6.55 6.82
C ASN A 187 -22.25 5.21 6.49
N ASP A 188 -22.42 4.40 7.50
CA ASP A 188 -23.19 3.16 7.69
C ASP A 188 -24.03 2.67 6.51
#